data_d282c31b6186ed909d10154dcf64cdaf
#
_entry.id   d282c31b6186ed909d10154dcf64cdaf
#
_cell.length_a   1.000
_cell.length_b   1.000
_cell.length_c   1.000
_cell.angle_alpha   90.00
_cell.angle_beta   90.00
_cell.angle_gamma   90.00
#
_symmetry.space_group_name_H-M   'P 1'
#
loop_
_entity.id
_entity.type
_entity.pdbx_description
1 polymer ?
#
loop_
_entity_poly.entity_id
_entity_poly.type
_entity_poly.pdbx_seq_one_letter_code
_entity_poly.pdbx_strand_id
1 'polypeptide(L)'
;MTENRSNTELLNIEDFSMCFDGKQGVVHAVQGVSLTVRTGEIAAIVGESGSGKTALCFSILMLHRHHARHLSGSICLSGKDVTKMGEKELEQIRGKAASIVFQDPLNSLDPVRTVGEQITTPMKLHEDGEPVETEREYDERAVGLLREMGMKDAEKYLSCYPHQLSGGQRQRVAIAIALACDPALIIADEPTTALDPRNQKQIISVLKRLAAERDKGILFITHDLGLARELATKIAVMKDGRFVEVAEAEEIFENPKHEYTKALVRYSQYGKMGSHYHGNFGQMIGNRDEITISSEITDQVESSEKIMIAKDIDMIYRTEKHGCKKVLSGYSLDVVKGEILGLVGQSGCGKSTLARIIMGLTIPNGGSVKWGRCGSRDRREIRTQMIFQDSASAFNPRMTIEEIISEPLVIARVGSREERRSKVIEVMKQVHLEEQLMDRYPYDVSGGQRQRAAIARALITEPEFIIADEPLSSLDVPTQAEIVHLLRDLHEKRQLTMILISHDIPMVEHVCDRIVSMDE
;
A
#
# COMPACT_ATOMS: atom_id res chain seq x y z
N MET A 1 -10.63 25.42 -33.12
CA MET A 1 -9.91 26.55 -32.52
C MET A 1 -9.46 26.11 -31.15
N THR A 2 -8.24 25.60 -31.05
CA THR A 2 -7.61 25.26 -29.77
C THR A 2 -7.03 26.54 -29.20
N GLU A 3 -7.78 27.18 -28.30
CA GLU A 3 -7.29 28.30 -27.54
C GLU A 3 -6.02 27.93 -26.78
N ASN A 4 -5.04 28.83 -26.84
CA ASN A 4 -3.78 28.80 -26.11
C ASN A 4 -4.07 28.63 -24.61
N ARG A 5 -4.10 27.38 -24.10
CA ARG A 5 -4.09 27.12 -22.65
C ARG A 5 -2.83 27.81 -22.12
N SER A 6 -2.99 28.71 -21.17
CA SER A 6 -1.86 29.42 -20.57
C SER A 6 -0.95 28.38 -19.91
N ASN A 7 0.21 28.14 -20.49
CA ASN A 7 1.22 27.18 -20.04
C ASN A 7 1.96 27.76 -18.80
N THR A 8 1.18 28.08 -17.75
CA THR A 8 1.69 28.74 -16.55
C THR A 8 2.35 27.69 -15.64
N GLU A 9 3.55 28.00 -15.19
CA GLU A 9 4.30 27.18 -14.25
C GLU A 9 3.73 27.36 -12.84
N LEU A 10 3.20 26.27 -12.27
CA LEU A 10 2.60 26.26 -10.93
C LEU A 10 3.62 25.86 -9.86
N LEU A 11 4.49 24.90 -10.18
CA LEU A 11 5.56 24.42 -9.31
C LEU A 11 6.86 24.41 -10.10
N ASN A 12 7.91 25.01 -9.54
CA ASN A 12 9.28 24.89 -10.02
C ASN A 12 10.21 24.55 -8.85
N ILE A 13 10.84 23.40 -8.92
CA ILE A 13 11.85 22.91 -7.98
C ILE A 13 13.19 22.98 -8.71
N GLU A 14 14.18 23.68 -8.15
CA GLU A 14 15.52 23.86 -8.73
C GLU A 14 16.59 23.43 -7.75
N ASP A 15 17.34 22.37 -8.10
CA ASP A 15 18.49 21.83 -7.38
C ASP A 15 18.26 21.71 -5.85
N PHE A 16 17.03 21.32 -5.49
CA PHE A 16 16.59 21.31 -4.11
C PHE A 16 17.20 20.14 -3.33
N SER A 17 17.76 20.46 -2.14
CA SER A 17 18.37 19.48 -1.23
C SER A 17 17.92 19.73 0.21
N MET A 18 17.62 18.64 0.91
CA MET A 18 17.28 18.70 2.33
C MET A 18 17.75 17.46 3.10
N CYS A 19 17.91 17.61 4.41
CA CYS A 19 18.27 16.53 5.32
C CYS A 19 17.43 16.55 6.59
N PHE A 20 17.42 15.42 7.30
CA PHE A 20 16.90 15.30 8.66
C PHE A 20 18.05 15.05 9.63
N ASP A 21 18.04 15.78 10.75
CA ASP A 21 18.96 15.55 11.87
C ASP A 21 18.38 14.45 12.78
N GLY A 22 18.92 13.24 12.69
CA GLY A 22 18.52 12.09 13.48
C GLY A 22 19.48 11.79 14.64
N LYS A 23 19.05 11.02 15.63
CA LYS A 23 19.91 10.56 16.75
C LYS A 23 21.15 9.75 16.31
N GLN A 24 21.12 9.19 15.11
CA GLN A 24 22.18 8.35 14.53
C GLN A 24 22.98 9.06 13.43
N GLY A 25 22.77 10.36 13.21
CA GLY A 25 23.43 11.16 12.18
C GLY A 25 22.47 11.88 11.26
N VAL A 26 23.03 12.56 10.28
CA VAL A 26 22.28 13.31 9.26
C VAL A 26 21.83 12.37 8.15
N VAL A 27 20.52 12.38 7.84
CA VAL A 27 19.94 11.62 6.72
C VAL A 27 19.62 12.61 5.60
N HIS A 28 20.33 12.50 4.47
CA HIS A 28 20.05 13.27 3.26
C HIS A 28 18.81 12.69 2.55
N ALA A 29 17.64 13.29 2.78
CA ALA A 29 16.39 12.77 2.25
C ALA A 29 16.12 13.20 0.80
N VAL A 30 16.60 14.38 0.40
CA VAL A 30 16.50 14.89 -0.98
C VAL A 30 17.83 15.54 -1.36
N GLN A 31 18.31 15.28 -2.57
CA GLN A 31 19.66 15.67 -3.02
C GLN A 31 19.62 16.16 -4.47
N GLY A 32 19.65 17.48 -4.69
CA GLY A 32 19.79 18.11 -6.01
C GLY A 32 18.68 17.74 -6.98
N VAL A 33 17.40 17.78 -6.55
CA VAL A 33 16.28 17.45 -7.41
C VAL A 33 15.72 18.69 -8.11
N SER A 34 15.31 18.52 -9.38
CA SER A 34 14.67 19.59 -10.18
C SER A 34 13.46 19.02 -10.90
N LEU A 35 12.31 19.71 -10.80
CA LEU A 35 11.04 19.31 -11.41
C LEU A 35 10.13 20.50 -11.59
N THR A 36 9.43 20.56 -12.73
CA THR A 36 8.40 21.57 -13.00
C THR A 36 7.05 20.91 -13.20
N VAL A 37 5.99 21.56 -12.72
CA VAL A 37 4.59 21.19 -12.97
C VAL A 37 3.82 22.42 -13.46
N ARG A 38 3.10 22.26 -14.56
CA ARG A 38 2.35 23.34 -15.21
C ARG A 38 0.84 23.17 -15.03
N THR A 39 0.12 24.20 -15.38
CA THR A 39 -1.35 24.22 -15.42
C THR A 39 -1.86 23.09 -16.32
N GLY A 40 -2.78 22.27 -15.81
CA GLY A 40 -3.36 21.11 -16.52
C GLY A 40 -2.41 19.92 -16.70
N GLU A 41 -1.17 20.00 -16.19
CA GLU A 41 -0.18 18.93 -16.26
C GLU A 41 -0.33 17.98 -15.07
N ILE A 42 -0.14 16.68 -15.31
CA ILE A 42 0.02 15.68 -14.28
C ILE A 42 1.45 15.14 -14.34
N ALA A 43 2.27 15.50 -13.35
CA ALA A 43 3.61 14.96 -13.19
C ALA A 43 3.62 13.88 -12.10
N ALA A 44 4.26 12.75 -12.37
CA ALA A 44 4.40 11.70 -11.36
C ALA A 44 5.83 11.61 -10.81
N ILE A 45 5.95 11.34 -9.50
CA ILE A 45 7.20 10.93 -8.87
C ILE A 45 7.07 9.47 -8.48
N VAL A 46 7.94 8.61 -9.01
CA VAL A 46 7.91 7.17 -8.79
C VAL A 46 9.21 6.70 -8.14
N GLY A 47 9.15 5.76 -7.21
CA GLY A 47 10.32 5.18 -6.56
C GLY A 47 9.95 4.32 -5.36
N GLU A 48 10.93 3.61 -4.80
CA GLU A 48 10.77 2.75 -3.63
C GLU A 48 10.37 3.52 -2.36
N SER A 49 9.86 2.79 -1.37
CA SER A 49 9.62 3.34 -0.04
C SER A 49 10.96 3.82 0.57
N GLY A 50 10.96 5.04 1.12
CA GLY A 50 12.18 5.65 1.66
C GLY A 50 13.07 6.37 0.64
N SER A 51 12.72 6.40 -0.66
CA SER A 51 13.50 7.12 -1.67
C SER A 51 13.47 8.66 -1.55
N GLY A 52 12.66 9.23 -0.63
CA GLY A 52 12.58 10.67 -0.39
C GLY A 52 11.33 11.37 -0.95
N LYS A 53 10.40 10.66 -1.61
CA LYS A 53 9.19 11.21 -2.24
C LYS A 53 8.33 12.04 -1.29
N THR A 54 7.91 11.45 -0.18
CA THR A 54 7.11 12.13 0.85
C THR A 54 7.87 13.30 1.49
N ALA A 55 9.19 13.18 1.67
CA ALA A 55 10.02 14.28 2.17
C ALA A 55 9.99 15.47 1.19
N LEU A 56 10.12 15.20 -0.12
CA LEU A 56 10.00 16.24 -1.15
C LEU A 56 8.61 16.87 -1.16
N CYS A 57 7.53 16.07 -1.08
CA CYS A 57 6.15 16.57 -0.98
C CYS A 57 5.95 17.55 0.16
N PHE A 58 6.41 17.18 1.34
CA PHE A 58 6.27 18.04 2.53
C PHE A 58 7.12 19.29 2.42
N SER A 59 8.25 19.24 1.68
CA SER A 59 9.06 20.43 1.39
C SER A 59 8.33 21.46 0.55
N ILE A 60 7.49 21.05 -0.40
CA ILE A 60 6.74 21.98 -1.28
C ILE A 60 5.82 22.91 -0.46
N LEU A 61 5.27 22.41 0.64
CA LEU A 61 4.41 23.17 1.55
C LEU A 61 5.09 23.52 2.87
N MET A 62 6.40 23.25 3.01
CA MET A 62 7.19 23.46 4.22
C MET A 62 6.51 22.85 5.48
N LEU A 63 6.00 21.60 5.37
CA LEU A 63 5.27 20.90 6.44
C LEU A 63 6.17 20.05 7.33
N HIS A 64 7.48 20.20 7.25
CA HIS A 64 8.42 19.43 8.05
C HIS A 64 8.41 19.83 9.51
N ARG A 65 8.55 18.82 10.41
CA ARG A 65 8.79 19.04 11.83
C ARG A 65 10.22 19.54 12.07
N HIS A 66 10.52 19.99 13.30
CA HIS A 66 11.72 20.73 13.73
C HIS A 66 13.10 20.12 13.41
N HIS A 67 13.19 18.94 12.80
CA HIS A 67 14.46 18.26 12.51
C HIS A 67 14.86 18.29 11.03
N ALA A 68 14.06 18.95 10.18
CA ALA A 68 14.38 19.09 8.76
C ALA A 68 15.22 20.35 8.52
N ARG A 69 16.28 20.22 7.74
CA ARG A 69 17.11 21.35 7.28
C ARG A 69 17.14 21.44 5.78
N HIS A 70 16.77 22.59 5.24
CA HIS A 70 17.03 22.95 3.86
C HIS A 70 18.53 23.20 3.67
N LEU A 71 19.13 22.57 2.65
CA LEU A 71 20.57 22.64 2.38
C LEU A 71 20.88 23.56 1.19
N SER A 72 20.17 23.40 0.07
CA SER A 72 20.39 24.16 -1.16
C SER A 72 19.16 24.13 -2.06
N GLY A 73 19.18 24.97 -3.09
CA GLY A 73 18.14 25.05 -4.11
C GLY A 73 16.93 25.89 -3.69
N SER A 74 15.89 25.86 -4.50
CA SER A 74 14.66 26.61 -4.25
C SER A 74 13.42 25.81 -4.66
N ILE A 75 12.29 26.16 -4.07
CA ILE A 75 10.96 25.67 -4.47
C ILE A 75 10.08 26.90 -4.70
N CYS A 76 9.69 27.14 -5.95
CA CYS A 76 8.78 28.21 -6.32
C CYS A 76 7.38 27.64 -6.56
N LEU A 77 6.39 28.18 -5.85
CA LEU A 77 4.97 27.84 -5.98
C LEU A 77 4.20 29.06 -6.48
N SER A 78 3.61 28.96 -7.67
CA SER A 78 2.93 30.09 -8.35
C SER A 78 3.78 31.38 -8.37
N GLY A 79 5.09 31.22 -8.67
CA GLY A 79 6.06 32.31 -8.77
C GLY A 79 6.62 32.82 -7.45
N LYS A 80 6.29 32.21 -6.31
CA LYS A 80 6.78 32.60 -4.97
C LYS A 80 7.69 31.52 -4.40
N ASP A 81 8.88 31.89 -3.96
CA ASP A 81 9.87 30.98 -3.36
C ASP A 81 9.49 30.63 -1.91
N VAL A 82 8.92 29.44 -1.70
CA VAL A 82 8.44 28.99 -0.39
C VAL A 82 9.59 28.72 0.60
N THR A 83 10.80 28.50 0.13
CA THR A 83 11.97 28.24 0.99
C THR A 83 12.41 29.47 1.79
N LYS A 84 11.96 30.66 1.38
CA LYS A 84 12.28 31.95 2.02
C LYS A 84 11.11 32.56 2.79
N MET A 85 9.94 31.91 2.78
CA MET A 85 8.73 32.43 3.42
C MET A 85 8.70 32.17 4.92
N GLY A 86 8.12 33.11 5.65
CA GLY A 86 7.75 32.93 7.05
C GLY A 86 6.42 32.18 7.20
N GLU A 87 6.14 31.67 8.43
CA GLU A 87 4.94 30.83 8.66
C GLU A 87 3.63 31.52 8.27
N LYS A 88 3.48 32.83 8.55
CA LYS A 88 2.28 33.59 8.16
C LYS A 88 2.06 33.67 6.65
N GLU A 89 3.13 33.71 5.86
CA GLU A 89 3.04 33.71 4.39
C GLU A 89 2.72 32.29 3.89
N LEU A 90 3.30 31.27 4.51
CA LEU A 90 3.02 29.86 4.21
C LEU A 90 1.55 29.49 4.50
N GLU A 91 0.98 29.97 5.61
CA GLU A 91 -0.44 29.79 5.94
C GLU A 91 -1.36 30.33 4.82
N GLN A 92 -1.01 31.43 4.18
CA GLN A 92 -1.82 32.01 3.09
C GLN A 92 -1.79 31.20 1.80
N ILE A 93 -0.71 30.46 1.55
CA ILE A 93 -0.57 29.67 0.32
C ILE A 93 -1.01 28.21 0.50
N ARG A 94 -0.89 27.63 1.71
CA ARG A 94 -1.38 26.29 2.02
C ARG A 94 -2.88 26.24 1.86
N GLY A 95 -3.38 25.35 1.01
CA GLY A 95 -4.79 25.21 0.69
C GLY A 95 -5.28 26.07 -0.48
N LYS A 96 -4.76 27.31 -0.69
CA LYS A 96 -5.13 28.21 -1.81
C LYS A 96 -4.24 27.99 -3.04
N ALA A 97 -2.91 28.07 -2.90
CA ALA A 97 -2.02 27.86 -4.04
C ALA A 97 -1.77 26.38 -4.30
N ALA A 98 -1.53 25.61 -3.22
CA ALA A 98 -1.41 24.17 -3.30
C ALA A 98 -2.01 23.47 -2.08
N SER A 99 -2.50 22.27 -2.30
CA SER A 99 -3.00 21.39 -1.25
C SER A 99 -2.37 20.01 -1.35
N ILE A 100 -2.43 19.24 -0.27
CA ILE A 100 -1.89 17.88 -0.20
C ILE A 100 -2.96 16.88 0.21
N VAL A 101 -2.99 15.75 -0.49
CA VAL A 101 -3.71 14.53 -0.11
C VAL A 101 -2.68 13.57 0.46
N PHE A 102 -2.80 13.23 1.74
CA PHE A 102 -1.85 12.38 2.44
C PHE A 102 -2.07 10.90 2.13
N GLN A 103 -1.01 10.11 2.27
CA GLN A 103 -0.96 8.67 2.00
C GLN A 103 -1.99 7.87 2.80
N ASP A 104 -2.21 8.20 4.08
CA ASP A 104 -3.13 7.49 4.97
C ASP A 104 -4.32 8.35 5.36
N PRO A 105 -5.51 8.11 4.77
CA PRO A 105 -6.71 8.86 5.11
C PRO A 105 -7.24 8.59 6.52
N LEU A 106 -6.84 7.47 7.18
CA LEU A 106 -7.21 7.18 8.56
C LEU A 106 -6.52 8.14 9.54
N ASN A 107 -5.24 8.42 9.28
CA ASN A 107 -4.45 9.31 10.12
C ASN A 107 -4.55 10.79 9.71
N SER A 108 -5.05 11.09 8.50
CA SER A 108 -5.23 12.47 8.03
C SER A 108 -6.58 13.08 8.40
N LEU A 109 -7.61 12.25 8.63
CA LEU A 109 -8.93 12.71 9.05
C LEU A 109 -9.04 12.72 10.58
N ASP A 110 -9.61 13.79 11.13
CA ASP A 110 -9.88 13.89 12.57
C ASP A 110 -11.06 12.96 12.94
N PRO A 111 -10.83 11.92 13.78
CA PRO A 111 -11.84 10.91 14.08
C PRO A 111 -13.02 11.45 14.92
N VAL A 112 -12.88 12.61 15.56
CA VAL A 112 -13.91 13.21 16.44
C VAL A 112 -14.66 14.36 15.78
N ARG A 113 -14.33 14.71 14.53
CA ARG A 113 -15.02 15.73 13.73
C ARG A 113 -15.81 15.09 12.59
N THR A 114 -16.94 15.69 12.22
CA THR A 114 -17.73 15.22 11.10
C THR A 114 -17.05 15.53 9.75
N VAL A 115 -17.44 14.82 8.70
CA VAL A 115 -16.96 15.06 7.33
C VAL A 115 -17.25 16.50 6.88
N GLY A 116 -18.46 16.99 7.13
CA GLY A 116 -18.87 18.36 6.79
C GLY A 116 -17.97 19.40 7.44
N GLU A 117 -17.75 19.29 8.77
CA GLU A 117 -16.86 20.19 9.50
C GLU A 117 -15.43 20.17 8.95
N GLN A 118 -14.91 19.02 8.55
CA GLN A 118 -13.54 18.91 8.04
C GLN A 118 -13.40 19.51 6.63
N ILE A 119 -14.42 19.41 5.78
CA ILE A 119 -14.41 20.02 4.45
C ILE A 119 -14.59 21.54 4.54
N THR A 120 -15.47 22.03 5.41
CA THR A 120 -15.80 23.46 5.52
C THR A 120 -14.74 24.27 6.30
N THR A 121 -13.97 23.63 7.19
CA THR A 121 -12.93 24.31 7.99
C THR A 121 -11.89 25.04 7.14
N PRO A 122 -11.26 24.44 6.11
CA PRO A 122 -10.33 25.16 5.24
C PRO A 122 -10.97 26.36 4.54
N MET A 123 -12.23 26.23 4.10
CA MET A 123 -12.96 27.33 3.45
C MET A 123 -13.06 28.53 4.39
N LYS A 124 -13.52 28.30 5.63
CA LYS A 124 -13.67 29.34 6.67
C LYS A 124 -12.34 29.96 7.08
N LEU A 125 -11.26 29.18 7.16
CA LEU A 125 -9.93 29.67 7.54
C LEU A 125 -9.28 30.58 6.48
N HIS A 126 -9.68 30.44 5.22
CA HIS A 126 -9.10 31.16 4.10
C HIS A 126 -9.98 32.30 3.58
N GLU A 127 -11.07 32.63 4.25
CA GLU A 127 -11.83 33.86 3.96
C GLU A 127 -11.08 35.09 4.50
N ASP A 128 -10.91 36.07 3.61
CA ASP A 128 -10.27 37.34 3.95
C ASP A 128 -11.35 38.29 4.50
N GLY A 129 -11.49 38.43 5.82
CA GLY A 129 -12.42 39.37 6.45
C GLY A 129 -13.57 38.70 7.22
N GLU A 130 -14.76 39.39 7.31
CA GLU A 130 -15.95 38.81 7.90
C GLU A 130 -16.50 37.68 7.01
N PRO A 131 -17.10 36.62 7.59
CA PRO A 131 -17.63 35.52 6.82
C PRO A 131 -18.63 36.01 5.75
N VAL A 132 -18.31 35.80 4.48
CA VAL A 132 -19.18 36.18 3.36
C VAL A 132 -20.26 35.12 3.14
N GLU A 133 -19.97 33.87 3.50
CA GLU A 133 -20.85 32.73 3.32
C GLU A 133 -21.56 32.33 4.61
N THR A 134 -22.81 31.90 4.50
CA THR A 134 -23.55 31.30 5.62
C THR A 134 -23.12 29.85 5.81
N GLU A 135 -23.37 29.27 7.00
CA GLU A 135 -23.12 27.83 7.26
C GLU A 135 -23.77 26.93 6.19
N ARG A 136 -24.94 27.31 5.72
CA ARG A 136 -25.65 26.59 4.67
C ARG A 136 -24.92 26.61 3.33
N GLU A 137 -24.32 27.73 2.94
CA GLU A 137 -23.56 27.86 1.70
C GLU A 137 -22.29 27.03 1.74
N TYR A 138 -21.58 26.96 2.89
CA TYR A 138 -20.45 26.06 3.09
C TYR A 138 -20.87 24.58 2.97
N ASP A 139 -22.00 24.19 3.56
CA ASP A 139 -22.52 22.84 3.46
C ASP A 139 -22.90 22.48 2.01
N GLU A 140 -23.53 23.41 1.28
CA GLU A 140 -23.86 23.21 -0.14
C GLU A 140 -22.60 23.03 -1.00
N ARG A 141 -21.53 23.80 -0.74
CA ARG A 141 -20.21 23.62 -1.39
C ARG A 141 -19.58 22.28 -1.02
N ALA A 142 -19.60 21.89 0.25
CA ALA A 142 -19.08 20.60 0.71
C ALA A 142 -19.82 19.43 0.04
N VAL A 143 -21.15 19.50 -0.07
CA VAL A 143 -21.96 18.54 -0.82
C VAL A 143 -21.54 18.49 -2.29
N GLY A 144 -21.32 19.65 -2.91
CA GLY A 144 -20.84 19.76 -4.30
C GLY A 144 -19.54 19.02 -4.51
N LEU A 145 -18.55 19.21 -3.63
CA LEU A 145 -17.27 18.52 -3.68
C LEU A 145 -17.41 17.00 -3.48
N LEU A 146 -18.23 16.56 -2.54
CA LEU A 146 -18.48 15.12 -2.33
C LEU A 146 -19.17 14.47 -3.54
N ARG A 147 -20.09 15.16 -4.20
CA ARG A 147 -20.70 14.70 -5.46
C ARG A 147 -19.69 14.63 -6.60
N GLU A 148 -18.80 15.59 -6.68
CA GLU A 148 -17.70 15.59 -7.65
C GLU A 148 -16.76 14.39 -7.44
N MET A 149 -16.53 13.98 -6.20
CA MET A 149 -15.82 12.76 -5.86
C MET A 149 -16.62 11.48 -6.15
N GLY A 150 -17.82 11.58 -6.74
CA GLY A 150 -18.67 10.45 -7.08
C GLY A 150 -19.38 9.82 -5.88
N MET A 151 -19.53 10.55 -4.78
CA MET A 151 -20.30 10.08 -3.61
C MET A 151 -21.79 10.33 -3.83
N LYS A 152 -22.54 9.25 -4.01
CA LYS A 152 -24.01 9.32 -4.10
C LYS A 152 -24.60 9.70 -2.75
N ASP A 153 -25.72 10.44 -2.75
CA ASP A 153 -26.37 10.93 -1.52
C ASP A 153 -25.41 11.71 -0.61
N ALA A 154 -24.63 12.64 -1.19
CA ALA A 154 -23.54 13.36 -0.55
C ALA A 154 -23.94 14.05 0.76
N GLU A 155 -25.20 14.52 0.85
CA GLU A 155 -25.77 15.18 2.03
C GLU A 155 -25.70 14.33 3.30
N LYS A 156 -25.87 13.01 3.16
CA LYS A 156 -25.84 12.09 4.30
C LYS A 156 -24.47 11.97 4.92
N TYR A 157 -23.42 12.23 4.14
CA TYR A 157 -22.04 12.11 4.62
C TYR A 157 -21.58 13.30 5.44
N LEU A 158 -22.19 14.48 5.32
CA LEU A 158 -21.78 15.66 6.09
C LEU A 158 -21.80 15.41 7.60
N SER A 159 -22.78 14.67 8.09
CA SER A 159 -22.93 14.33 9.52
C SER A 159 -22.20 13.04 9.93
N CYS A 160 -21.56 12.34 8.99
CA CYS A 160 -20.81 11.13 9.29
C CYS A 160 -19.43 11.44 9.87
N TYR A 161 -18.94 10.52 10.70
CA TYR A 161 -17.56 10.53 11.19
C TYR A 161 -16.68 9.62 10.33
N PRO A 162 -15.35 9.85 10.26
CA PRO A 162 -14.43 9.05 9.45
C PRO A 162 -14.51 7.54 9.68
N HIS A 163 -14.71 7.10 10.92
CA HIS A 163 -14.81 5.68 11.26
C HIS A 163 -16.05 4.99 10.69
N GLN A 164 -17.06 5.75 10.24
CA GLN A 164 -18.30 5.23 9.63
C GLN A 164 -18.16 4.99 8.12
N LEU A 165 -17.05 5.45 7.52
CA LEU A 165 -16.78 5.39 6.08
C LEU A 165 -15.91 4.20 5.72
N SER A 166 -16.08 3.66 4.50
CA SER A 166 -15.13 2.72 3.91
C SER A 166 -13.80 3.41 3.55
N GLY A 167 -12.73 2.63 3.31
CA GLY A 167 -11.42 3.17 2.92
C GLY A 167 -11.51 4.09 1.70
N GLY A 168 -12.17 3.64 0.63
CA GLY A 168 -12.37 4.45 -0.57
C GLY A 168 -13.23 5.70 -0.37
N GLN A 169 -14.22 5.65 0.54
CA GLN A 169 -15.00 6.84 0.90
C GLN A 169 -14.16 7.85 1.69
N ARG A 170 -13.35 7.40 2.65
CA ARG A 170 -12.41 8.27 3.38
C ARG A 170 -11.42 8.96 2.45
N GLN A 171 -10.89 8.23 1.46
CA GLN A 171 -9.97 8.81 0.48
C GLN A 171 -10.65 9.91 -0.35
N ARG A 172 -11.89 9.71 -0.79
CA ARG A 172 -12.67 10.72 -1.50
C ARG A 172 -12.95 11.96 -0.65
N VAL A 173 -13.22 11.77 0.64
CA VAL A 173 -13.36 12.88 1.60
C VAL A 173 -12.04 13.63 1.75
N ALA A 174 -10.90 12.94 1.86
CA ALA A 174 -9.58 13.58 1.93
C ALA A 174 -9.27 14.42 0.68
N ILE A 175 -9.63 13.92 -0.52
CA ILE A 175 -9.50 14.69 -1.76
C ILE A 175 -10.48 15.89 -1.77
N ALA A 176 -11.71 15.72 -1.30
CA ALA A 176 -12.68 16.81 -1.20
C ALA A 176 -12.17 17.94 -0.25
N ILE A 177 -11.56 17.58 0.88
CA ILE A 177 -10.92 18.53 1.80
C ILE A 177 -9.76 19.26 1.09
N ALA A 178 -8.92 18.55 0.35
CA ALA A 178 -7.83 19.16 -0.40
C ALA A 178 -8.32 20.15 -1.47
N LEU A 179 -9.50 19.93 -2.03
CA LEU A 179 -10.14 20.80 -3.03
C LEU A 179 -10.97 21.94 -2.42
N ALA A 180 -11.17 21.99 -1.12
CA ALA A 180 -12.09 22.90 -0.45
C ALA A 180 -11.84 24.38 -0.77
N CYS A 181 -10.56 24.78 -0.93
CA CYS A 181 -10.14 26.14 -1.29
C CYS A 181 -9.79 26.31 -2.76
N ASP A 182 -10.17 25.37 -3.63
CA ASP A 182 -9.93 25.38 -5.08
C ASP A 182 -8.46 25.62 -5.49
N PRO A 183 -7.47 24.85 -4.94
CA PRO A 183 -6.04 25.07 -5.16
C PRO A 183 -5.66 24.95 -6.64
N ALA A 184 -4.61 25.68 -7.06
CA ALA A 184 -4.06 25.56 -8.40
C ALA A 184 -3.25 24.26 -8.58
N LEU A 185 -2.53 23.81 -7.53
CA LEU A 185 -1.75 22.58 -7.51
C LEU A 185 -2.30 21.61 -6.46
N ILE A 186 -2.44 20.35 -6.84
CA ILE A 186 -2.79 19.25 -5.94
C ILE A 186 -1.59 18.31 -5.85
N ILE A 187 -1.09 18.09 -4.63
CA ILE A 187 -0.05 17.12 -4.34
C ILE A 187 -0.75 15.87 -3.79
N ALA A 188 -0.65 14.75 -4.50
CA ALA A 188 -1.31 13.52 -4.11
C ALA A 188 -0.24 12.47 -3.74
N ASP A 189 0.01 12.32 -2.42
CA ASP A 189 1.00 11.38 -1.88
C ASP A 189 0.37 10.00 -1.69
N GLU A 190 0.66 9.09 -2.61
CA GLU A 190 0.15 7.71 -2.67
C GLU A 190 -1.38 7.60 -2.45
N PRO A 191 -2.22 8.38 -3.16
CA PRO A 191 -3.65 8.50 -2.85
C PRO A 191 -4.47 7.24 -3.17
N THR A 192 -3.86 6.22 -3.74
CA THR A 192 -4.50 4.97 -4.12
C THR A 192 -3.99 3.75 -3.34
N THR A 193 -3.01 3.94 -2.46
CA THR A 193 -2.47 2.88 -1.61
C THR A 193 -3.56 2.33 -0.68
N ALA A 194 -3.60 1.02 -0.50
CA ALA A 194 -4.62 0.29 0.26
C ALA A 194 -6.07 0.37 -0.29
N LEU A 195 -6.26 0.78 -1.54
CA LEU A 195 -7.54 0.72 -2.23
C LEU A 195 -7.62 -0.49 -3.16
N ASP A 196 -8.81 -1.07 -3.25
CA ASP A 196 -9.08 -2.10 -4.27
C ASP A 196 -9.04 -1.51 -5.69
N PRO A 197 -8.81 -2.33 -6.73
CA PRO A 197 -8.63 -1.85 -8.12
C PRO A 197 -9.80 -1.02 -8.66
N ARG A 198 -11.03 -1.26 -8.17
CA ARG A 198 -12.22 -0.51 -8.59
C ARG A 198 -12.23 0.90 -8.02
N ASN A 199 -11.97 1.04 -6.72
CA ASN A 199 -11.86 2.35 -6.08
C ASN A 199 -10.64 3.13 -6.60
N GLN A 200 -9.52 2.46 -6.85
CA GLN A 200 -8.32 3.02 -7.44
C GLN A 200 -8.62 3.68 -8.81
N LYS A 201 -9.27 2.95 -9.75
CA LYS A 201 -9.68 3.50 -11.05
C LYS A 201 -10.59 4.72 -10.93
N GLN A 202 -11.46 4.75 -9.94
CA GLN A 202 -12.34 5.91 -9.71
C GLN A 202 -11.55 7.14 -9.26
N ILE A 203 -10.58 6.99 -8.34
CA ILE A 203 -9.70 8.10 -7.92
C ILE A 203 -8.88 8.63 -9.09
N ILE A 204 -8.28 7.73 -9.88
CA ILE A 204 -7.53 8.10 -11.10
C ILE A 204 -8.41 8.90 -12.06
N SER A 205 -9.65 8.46 -12.30
CA SER A 205 -10.61 9.18 -13.15
C SER A 205 -10.92 10.59 -12.62
N VAL A 206 -11.06 10.76 -11.31
CA VAL A 206 -11.28 12.08 -10.68
C VAL A 206 -10.06 12.98 -10.91
N LEU A 207 -8.84 12.50 -10.67
CA LEU A 207 -7.62 13.29 -10.86
C LEU A 207 -7.44 13.71 -12.33
N LYS A 208 -7.66 12.80 -13.29
CA LYS A 208 -7.63 13.13 -14.72
C LYS A 208 -8.62 14.25 -15.05
N ARG A 209 -9.84 14.17 -14.54
CA ARG A 209 -10.88 15.18 -14.76
C ARG A 209 -10.49 16.54 -14.18
N LEU A 210 -9.94 16.59 -12.97
CA LEU A 210 -9.48 17.81 -12.33
C LEU A 210 -8.39 18.51 -13.15
N ALA A 211 -7.43 17.76 -13.68
CA ALA A 211 -6.40 18.32 -14.55
C ALA A 211 -6.98 18.83 -15.88
N ALA A 212 -7.85 18.01 -16.53
CA ALA A 212 -8.35 18.31 -17.87
C ALA A 212 -9.43 19.40 -17.91
N GLU A 213 -10.37 19.40 -16.93
CA GLU A 213 -11.55 20.29 -16.95
C GLU A 213 -11.37 21.54 -16.08
N ARG A 214 -10.52 21.47 -15.03
CA ARG A 214 -10.28 22.60 -14.12
C ARG A 214 -8.89 23.21 -14.21
N ASP A 215 -8.10 22.80 -15.19
CA ASP A 215 -6.72 23.27 -15.39
C ASP A 215 -5.83 23.15 -14.14
N LYS A 216 -6.09 22.15 -13.25
CA LYS A 216 -5.29 21.93 -12.05
C LYS A 216 -3.97 21.25 -12.40
N GLY A 217 -2.85 21.76 -11.86
CA GLY A 217 -1.61 20.98 -11.84
C GLY A 217 -1.71 19.86 -10.80
N ILE A 218 -1.21 18.68 -11.13
CA ILE A 218 -1.20 17.55 -10.20
C ILE A 218 0.21 17.00 -10.09
N LEU A 219 0.73 16.91 -8.86
CA LEU A 219 1.93 16.16 -8.54
C LEU A 219 1.50 14.84 -7.88
N PHE A 220 1.60 13.76 -8.65
CA PHE A 220 1.16 12.43 -8.23
C PHE A 220 2.34 11.59 -7.77
N ILE A 221 2.33 11.15 -6.52
CA ILE A 221 3.38 10.29 -5.99
C ILE A 221 2.85 8.88 -5.84
N THR A 222 3.63 7.92 -6.30
CA THR A 222 3.29 6.51 -6.22
C THR A 222 4.55 5.64 -6.25
N HIS A 223 4.44 4.42 -5.77
CA HIS A 223 5.42 3.36 -6.03
C HIS A 223 5.03 2.51 -7.25
N ASP A 224 3.81 2.68 -7.79
CA ASP A 224 3.30 1.93 -8.95
C ASP A 224 3.54 2.70 -10.25
N LEU A 225 4.54 2.26 -11.02
CA LEU A 225 4.88 2.82 -12.31
C LEU A 225 3.75 2.62 -13.36
N GLY A 226 2.95 1.56 -13.22
CA GLY A 226 1.81 1.30 -14.10
C GLY A 226 0.70 2.36 -13.95
N LEU A 227 0.43 2.79 -12.72
CA LEU A 227 -0.49 3.90 -12.45
C LEU A 227 0.06 5.23 -12.92
N ALA A 228 1.37 5.47 -12.72
CA ALA A 228 2.03 6.66 -13.24
C ALA A 228 1.90 6.76 -14.78
N ARG A 229 2.07 5.63 -15.50
CA ARG A 229 1.84 5.56 -16.95
C ARG A 229 0.41 5.91 -17.36
N GLU A 230 -0.56 5.44 -16.58
CA GLU A 230 -1.97 5.69 -16.90
C GLU A 230 -2.36 7.16 -16.72
N LEU A 231 -1.73 7.84 -15.74
CA LEU A 231 -2.19 9.15 -15.26
C LEU A 231 -1.31 10.31 -15.74
N ALA A 232 0.02 10.15 -15.68
CA ALA A 232 0.96 11.26 -15.83
C ALA A 232 1.42 11.47 -17.29
N THR A 233 1.70 12.72 -17.62
CA THR A 233 2.39 13.11 -18.87
C THR A 233 3.91 13.06 -18.70
N LYS A 234 4.40 13.39 -17.49
CA LYS A 234 5.83 13.40 -17.12
C LYS A 234 6.07 12.53 -15.89
N ILE A 235 7.15 11.76 -15.90
CA ILE A 235 7.55 10.90 -14.78
C ILE A 235 8.97 11.24 -14.34
N ALA A 236 9.13 11.46 -13.03
CA ALA A 236 10.42 11.56 -12.35
C ALA A 236 10.64 10.28 -11.52
N VAL A 237 11.67 9.51 -11.85
CA VAL A 237 12.04 8.30 -11.10
C VAL A 237 13.03 8.68 -10.00
N MET A 238 12.66 8.41 -8.75
CA MET A 238 13.43 8.80 -7.56
C MET A 238 14.06 7.60 -6.88
N LYS A 239 15.36 7.68 -6.62
CA LYS A 239 16.12 6.69 -5.85
C LYS A 239 17.12 7.38 -4.94
N ASP A 240 17.25 6.95 -3.69
CA ASP A 240 18.22 7.44 -2.71
C ASP A 240 18.26 8.98 -2.61
N GLY A 241 17.09 9.63 -2.60
CA GLY A 241 16.96 11.08 -2.51
C GLY A 241 17.21 11.85 -3.82
N ARG A 242 17.45 11.19 -4.95
CA ARG A 242 17.78 11.83 -6.25
C ARG A 242 16.81 11.41 -7.35
N PHE A 243 16.56 12.29 -8.29
CA PHE A 243 15.95 11.87 -9.55
C PHE A 243 17.02 11.23 -10.43
N VAL A 244 16.86 9.92 -10.67
CA VAL A 244 17.78 9.15 -11.55
C VAL A 244 17.38 9.27 -13.01
N GLU A 245 16.11 9.57 -13.28
CA GLU A 245 15.60 9.81 -14.63
C GLU A 245 14.32 10.68 -14.56
N VAL A 246 14.21 11.67 -15.45
CA VAL A 246 13.03 12.51 -15.63
C VAL A 246 12.76 12.63 -17.12
N ALA A 247 11.60 12.16 -17.56
CA ALA A 247 11.20 12.22 -18.97
C ALA A 247 9.66 12.19 -19.12
N GLU A 248 9.17 12.37 -20.35
CA GLU A 248 7.79 12.09 -20.68
C GLU A 248 7.44 10.63 -20.39
N ALA A 249 6.18 10.39 -20.00
CA ALA A 249 5.77 9.05 -19.57
C ALA A 249 6.05 7.99 -20.64
N GLU A 250 5.78 8.27 -21.91
CA GLU A 250 6.04 7.33 -23.01
C GLU A 250 7.53 6.99 -23.12
N GLU A 251 8.43 7.99 -23.01
CA GLU A 251 9.89 7.77 -23.09
C GLU A 251 10.40 6.88 -21.96
N ILE A 252 9.88 7.04 -20.73
CA ILE A 252 10.23 6.18 -19.58
C ILE A 252 9.90 4.71 -19.86
N PHE A 253 8.80 4.42 -20.58
CA PHE A 253 8.38 3.05 -20.87
C PHE A 253 8.99 2.45 -22.14
N GLU A 254 9.24 3.26 -23.16
CA GLU A 254 9.74 2.78 -24.45
C GLU A 254 11.27 2.72 -24.48
N ASN A 255 11.94 3.69 -23.84
CA ASN A 255 13.40 3.82 -23.87
C ASN A 255 13.98 4.27 -22.53
N PRO A 256 13.78 3.51 -21.44
CA PRO A 256 14.36 3.82 -20.12
C PRO A 256 15.90 3.80 -20.19
N LYS A 257 16.52 4.86 -19.66
CA LYS A 257 18.00 5.04 -19.74
C LYS A 257 18.70 4.47 -18.52
N HIS A 258 18.16 4.75 -17.33
CA HIS A 258 18.78 4.33 -16.08
C HIS A 258 18.44 2.87 -15.74
N GLU A 259 19.41 2.09 -15.25
CA GLU A 259 19.20 0.66 -14.94
C GLU A 259 18.07 0.42 -13.93
N TYR A 260 17.93 1.28 -12.94
CA TYR A 260 16.82 1.22 -11.98
C TYR A 260 15.46 1.45 -12.66
N THR A 261 15.36 2.42 -13.57
CA THR A 261 14.14 2.66 -14.37
C THR A 261 13.81 1.46 -15.24
N LYS A 262 14.81 0.86 -15.89
CA LYS A 262 14.64 -0.38 -16.68
C LYS A 262 14.07 -1.51 -15.84
N ALA A 263 14.57 -1.69 -14.62
CA ALA A 263 14.05 -2.69 -13.68
C ALA A 263 12.59 -2.40 -13.33
N LEU A 264 12.24 -1.16 -12.95
CA LEU A 264 10.87 -0.77 -12.62
C LEU A 264 9.90 -0.97 -13.81
N VAL A 265 10.32 -0.59 -15.04
CA VAL A 265 9.50 -0.78 -16.25
C VAL A 265 9.26 -2.27 -16.51
N ARG A 266 10.28 -3.10 -16.41
CA ARG A 266 10.13 -4.55 -16.54
C ARG A 266 9.10 -5.09 -15.52
N TYR A 267 9.23 -4.75 -14.25
CA TYR A 267 8.28 -5.19 -13.22
C TYR A 267 6.84 -4.71 -13.48
N SER A 268 6.65 -3.47 -13.95
CA SER A 268 5.31 -2.94 -14.26
C SER A 268 4.64 -3.63 -15.46
N GLN A 269 5.43 -4.19 -16.37
CA GLN A 269 4.94 -4.96 -17.52
C GLN A 269 4.50 -6.37 -17.13
N TYR A 270 5.15 -7.00 -16.16
CA TYR A 270 4.76 -8.32 -15.65
C TYR A 270 3.34 -8.32 -15.05
N GLY A 271 2.92 -7.24 -14.37
CA GLY A 271 1.55 -7.11 -13.85
C GLY A 271 0.45 -6.97 -14.93
N LYS A 272 0.81 -6.68 -16.20
CA LYS A 272 -0.15 -6.53 -17.32
C LYS A 272 -0.16 -7.69 -18.31
N MET A 273 0.83 -8.56 -18.29
CA MET A 273 0.98 -9.71 -19.21
C MET A 273 0.42 -11.00 -18.61
N GLY A 274 -0.71 -10.94 -17.96
CA GLY A 274 -1.49 -12.13 -17.65
C GLY A 274 -1.84 -12.88 -18.94
N SER A 275 -1.49 -14.16 -19.00
CA SER A 275 -1.88 -15.22 -19.97
C SER A 275 -0.99 -15.55 -21.17
N HIS A 276 0.07 -14.84 -21.53
CA HIS A 276 0.85 -15.21 -22.73
C HIS A 276 2.38 -15.26 -22.60
N TYR A 277 2.96 -15.17 -21.40
CA TYR A 277 4.42 -15.30 -21.24
C TYR A 277 4.81 -16.35 -20.20
N HIS A 278 4.82 -17.60 -20.61
CA HIS A 278 5.55 -18.69 -19.94
C HIS A 278 7.06 -18.65 -20.29
N GLY A 279 7.70 -17.50 -20.17
CA GLY A 279 9.11 -17.38 -20.53
C GLY A 279 9.83 -16.35 -19.67
N ASN A 280 10.76 -16.81 -18.82
CA ASN A 280 11.94 -16.07 -18.37
C ASN A 280 11.88 -15.12 -17.16
N PHE A 281 11.12 -15.40 -16.11
CA PHE A 281 11.43 -14.82 -14.81
C PHE A 281 12.75 -15.44 -14.23
N GLY A 282 13.02 -16.71 -14.56
CA GLY A 282 14.23 -17.43 -14.13
C GLY A 282 15.54 -17.00 -14.81
N GLN A 283 15.47 -16.35 -16.00
CA GLN A 283 16.69 -15.93 -16.71
C GLN A 283 17.31 -14.61 -16.20
N MET A 284 16.62 -13.83 -15.39
CA MET A 284 17.19 -12.62 -14.78
C MET A 284 17.99 -12.88 -13.50
N ILE A 285 17.84 -14.05 -12.88
CA ILE A 285 18.55 -14.44 -11.65
C ILE A 285 19.12 -15.87 -11.78
N GLY A 286 19.70 -16.20 -12.93
CA GLY A 286 20.42 -17.46 -13.16
C GLY A 286 19.52 -18.62 -13.57
N ASN A 287 19.75 -19.09 -14.78
CA ASN A 287 19.27 -20.30 -15.45
C ASN A 287 18.49 -21.29 -14.61
N ARG A 288 17.20 -21.52 -14.95
CA ARG A 288 16.56 -22.84 -14.86
C ARG A 288 15.40 -22.98 -15.85
N ASP A 289 15.24 -24.23 -16.31
CA ASP A 289 14.52 -24.71 -17.47
C ASP A 289 13.02 -24.42 -17.50
N GLU A 290 12.50 -24.33 -18.72
CA GLU A 290 11.07 -24.20 -19.07
C GLU A 290 10.21 -25.27 -18.39
N ILE A 291 9.20 -24.85 -17.62
CA ILE A 291 8.13 -25.75 -17.18
C ILE A 291 6.88 -25.43 -18.02
N THR A 292 6.56 -26.34 -18.89
CA THR A 292 5.32 -26.35 -19.67
C THR A 292 4.17 -26.78 -18.74
N ILE A 293 3.19 -25.91 -18.51
CA ILE A 293 1.95 -26.29 -17.83
C ILE A 293 1.05 -26.96 -18.84
N SER A 294 0.95 -28.29 -18.78
CA SER A 294 -0.01 -29.06 -19.53
C SER A 294 -1.36 -29.14 -18.80
N SER A 295 -2.44 -29.09 -19.57
CA SER A 295 -3.84 -29.18 -19.12
C SER A 295 -4.26 -30.54 -18.53
N GLU A 296 -3.31 -31.35 -18.08
CA GLU A 296 -3.55 -32.71 -17.52
C GLU A 296 -3.62 -32.78 -16.00
N ILE A 297 -3.55 -31.62 -15.29
CA ILE A 297 -3.46 -31.62 -13.80
C ILE A 297 -4.82 -31.89 -13.13
N THR A 298 -5.94 -31.80 -13.85
CA THR A 298 -7.28 -31.92 -13.26
C THR A 298 -7.60 -33.32 -12.70
N ASP A 299 -7.01 -34.38 -13.23
CA ASP A 299 -7.33 -35.76 -12.80
C ASP A 299 -6.41 -36.31 -11.67
N GLN A 300 -5.31 -35.65 -11.34
CA GLN A 300 -4.41 -36.09 -10.25
C GLN A 300 -4.78 -35.56 -8.86
N VAL A 301 -5.67 -34.56 -8.75
CA VAL A 301 -6.03 -33.90 -7.49
C VAL A 301 -6.91 -34.79 -6.59
N GLU A 302 -7.65 -35.74 -7.13
CA GLU A 302 -8.53 -36.61 -6.32
C GLU A 302 -7.79 -37.61 -5.41
N SER A 303 -6.52 -37.90 -5.67
CA SER A 303 -5.70 -38.81 -4.85
C SER A 303 -4.76 -38.10 -3.86
N SER A 304 -4.67 -36.76 -3.88
CA SER A 304 -3.74 -35.98 -3.08
C SER A 304 -4.21 -35.85 -1.61
N GLU A 305 -3.27 -35.88 -0.67
CA GLU A 305 -3.57 -35.78 0.78
C GLU A 305 -4.01 -34.37 1.15
N LYS A 306 -5.30 -34.16 1.46
CA LYS A 306 -5.82 -32.88 1.95
C LYS A 306 -5.34 -32.64 3.39
N ILE A 307 -4.64 -31.53 3.62
CA ILE A 307 -4.16 -31.13 4.96
C ILE A 307 -5.26 -30.41 5.75
N MET A 308 -6.14 -29.66 5.05
CA MET A 308 -7.22 -28.87 5.65
C MET A 308 -8.47 -28.91 4.78
N ILE A 309 -9.65 -28.99 5.43
CA ILE A 309 -10.97 -28.90 4.79
C ILE A 309 -11.84 -27.97 5.64
N ALA A 310 -12.23 -26.83 5.09
CA ALA A 310 -13.29 -25.97 5.60
C ALA A 310 -14.57 -26.30 4.84
N LYS A 311 -15.67 -26.59 5.56
CA LYS A 311 -16.94 -27.01 4.95
C LYS A 311 -18.10 -26.18 5.46
N ASP A 312 -18.91 -25.66 4.53
CA ASP A 312 -20.17 -24.95 4.76
C ASP A 312 -20.04 -23.80 5.78
N ILE A 313 -18.95 -23.02 5.67
CA ILE A 313 -18.64 -21.93 6.61
C ILE A 313 -19.62 -20.78 6.45
N ASP A 314 -20.33 -20.47 7.53
CA ASP A 314 -21.18 -19.28 7.66
C ASP A 314 -20.59 -18.30 8.66
N MET A 315 -20.56 -16.99 8.32
CA MET A 315 -20.14 -15.92 9.24
C MET A 315 -21.00 -14.68 9.11
N ILE A 316 -21.56 -14.25 10.24
CA ILE A 316 -22.42 -13.08 10.35
C ILE A 316 -21.86 -12.16 11.45
N TYR A 317 -21.55 -10.92 11.09
CA TYR A 317 -21.21 -9.89 12.07
C TYR A 317 -22.43 -9.08 12.45
N ARG A 318 -22.67 -8.90 13.74
CA ARG A 318 -23.69 -8.00 14.26
C ARG A 318 -23.10 -6.61 14.42
N THR A 319 -23.69 -5.64 13.75
CA THR A 319 -23.35 -4.22 13.88
C THR A 319 -24.48 -3.51 14.62
N GLU A 320 -24.16 -2.76 15.67
CA GLU A 320 -25.16 -2.11 16.53
C GLU A 320 -26.09 -1.12 15.80
N LYS A 321 -25.65 -0.54 14.67
CA LYS A 321 -26.38 0.48 13.90
C LYS A 321 -26.96 0.02 12.56
N HIS A 322 -26.49 -1.11 12.00
CA HIS A 322 -26.86 -1.52 10.63
C HIS A 322 -27.36 -2.97 10.52
N GLY A 323 -27.73 -3.61 11.64
CA GLY A 323 -28.22 -4.99 11.61
C GLY A 323 -27.13 -6.04 11.41
N CYS A 324 -27.50 -7.22 10.90
CA CYS A 324 -26.58 -8.32 10.67
C CYS A 324 -25.96 -8.24 9.27
N LYS A 325 -24.63 -8.21 9.16
CA LYS A 325 -23.92 -8.33 7.87
C LYS A 325 -23.43 -9.77 7.74
N LYS A 326 -23.98 -10.53 6.77
CA LYS A 326 -23.47 -11.85 6.39
C LYS A 326 -22.22 -11.65 5.53
N VAL A 327 -21.10 -12.22 5.97
CA VAL A 327 -19.79 -12.10 5.30
C VAL A 327 -19.42 -13.39 4.58
N LEU A 328 -19.75 -14.55 5.13
CA LEU A 328 -19.58 -15.85 4.49
C LEU A 328 -20.92 -16.59 4.51
N SER A 329 -21.21 -17.32 3.43
CA SER A 329 -22.45 -18.04 3.23
C SER A 329 -22.19 -19.43 2.66
N GLY A 330 -22.13 -20.47 3.51
CA GLY A 330 -21.93 -21.86 3.07
C GLY A 330 -20.60 -22.07 2.34
N TYR A 331 -19.58 -21.26 2.65
CA TYR A 331 -18.33 -21.29 1.91
C TYR A 331 -17.50 -22.54 2.24
N SER A 332 -17.02 -23.25 1.20
CA SER A 332 -16.22 -24.45 1.37
C SER A 332 -14.88 -24.33 0.64
N LEU A 333 -13.80 -24.77 1.28
CA LEU A 333 -12.44 -24.71 0.77
C LEU A 333 -11.64 -25.91 1.27
N ASP A 334 -10.85 -26.51 0.41
CA ASP A 334 -9.88 -27.53 0.79
C ASP A 334 -8.46 -27.13 0.35
N VAL A 335 -7.47 -27.62 1.07
CA VAL A 335 -6.05 -27.38 0.79
C VAL A 335 -5.31 -28.71 0.79
N VAL A 336 -4.54 -28.92 -0.28
CA VAL A 336 -3.69 -30.11 -0.45
C VAL A 336 -2.35 -29.90 0.27
N LYS A 337 -1.79 -30.94 0.82
CA LYS A 337 -0.49 -30.88 1.49
C LYS A 337 0.61 -30.54 0.48
N GLY A 338 1.42 -29.55 0.79
CA GLY A 338 2.51 -29.10 -0.07
C GLY A 338 2.05 -28.25 -1.27
N GLU A 339 0.84 -27.66 -1.26
CA GLU A 339 0.46 -26.67 -2.27
C GLU A 339 0.55 -25.24 -1.76
N ILE A 340 0.77 -24.29 -2.65
CA ILE A 340 0.50 -22.87 -2.45
C ILE A 340 -0.86 -22.57 -3.07
N LEU A 341 -1.89 -22.39 -2.24
CA LEU A 341 -3.23 -22.01 -2.68
C LEU A 341 -3.39 -20.48 -2.68
N GLY A 342 -3.68 -19.90 -3.83
CA GLY A 342 -4.05 -18.48 -3.96
C GLY A 342 -5.53 -18.26 -3.65
N LEU A 343 -5.84 -17.35 -2.73
CA LEU A 343 -7.21 -16.94 -2.42
C LEU A 343 -7.39 -15.48 -2.83
N VAL A 344 -8.14 -15.25 -3.91
CA VAL A 344 -8.37 -13.92 -4.50
C VAL A 344 -9.82 -13.46 -4.33
N GLY A 345 -10.10 -12.16 -4.48
CA GLY A 345 -11.44 -11.58 -4.42
C GLY A 345 -11.40 -10.12 -4.00
N GLN A 346 -12.54 -9.44 -4.11
CA GLN A 346 -12.68 -8.02 -3.78
C GLN A 346 -12.41 -7.74 -2.30
N SER A 347 -12.06 -6.48 -1.98
CA SER A 347 -11.90 -6.05 -0.58
C SER A 347 -13.25 -6.18 0.16
N GLY A 348 -13.22 -6.85 1.31
CA GLY A 348 -14.41 -7.06 2.14
C GLY A 348 -15.29 -8.26 1.76
N CYS A 349 -14.91 -9.12 0.79
CA CYS A 349 -15.62 -10.35 0.44
C CYS A 349 -15.47 -11.47 1.49
N GLY A 350 -14.56 -11.31 2.47
CA GLY A 350 -14.43 -12.26 3.58
C GLY A 350 -13.14 -13.06 3.63
N LYS A 351 -12.13 -12.80 2.79
CA LYS A 351 -10.83 -13.52 2.75
C LYS A 351 -10.15 -13.60 4.12
N SER A 352 -9.88 -12.46 4.73
CA SER A 352 -9.26 -12.40 6.06
C SER A 352 -10.14 -12.99 7.17
N THR A 353 -11.46 -12.94 7.01
CA THR A 353 -12.41 -13.60 7.93
C THR A 353 -12.28 -15.12 7.82
N LEU A 354 -12.24 -15.67 6.61
CA LEU A 354 -12.04 -17.08 6.36
C LEU A 354 -10.68 -17.55 6.91
N ALA A 355 -9.60 -16.78 6.66
CA ALA A 355 -8.28 -17.04 7.21
C ALA A 355 -8.30 -17.15 8.75
N ARG A 356 -8.93 -16.20 9.42
CA ARG A 356 -9.07 -16.22 10.91
C ARG A 356 -9.89 -17.40 11.40
N ILE A 357 -10.93 -17.82 10.67
CA ILE A 357 -11.71 -19.03 11.00
C ILE A 357 -10.85 -20.29 10.84
N ILE A 358 -10.13 -20.42 9.73
CA ILE A 358 -9.22 -21.55 9.49
C ILE A 358 -8.17 -21.60 10.60
N MET A 359 -7.59 -20.47 10.98
CA MET A 359 -6.64 -20.36 12.08
C MET A 359 -7.28 -20.56 13.48
N GLY A 360 -8.61 -20.65 13.57
CA GLY A 360 -9.36 -20.76 14.83
C GLY A 360 -9.26 -19.52 15.71
N LEU A 361 -8.94 -18.37 15.14
CA LEU A 361 -8.97 -17.07 15.80
C LEU A 361 -10.39 -16.50 15.90
N THR A 362 -11.29 -17.01 15.06
CA THR A 362 -12.71 -16.62 15.04
C THR A 362 -13.57 -17.88 14.91
N ILE A 363 -14.63 -17.96 15.69
CA ILE A 363 -15.57 -19.08 15.65
C ILE A 363 -16.64 -18.75 14.59
N PRO A 364 -16.89 -19.61 13.58
CA PRO A 364 -17.93 -19.39 12.57
C PRO A 364 -19.31 -19.59 13.18
N ASN A 365 -20.35 -19.00 12.55
CA ASN A 365 -21.74 -19.22 12.95
C ASN A 365 -22.27 -20.59 12.48
N GLY A 366 -21.69 -21.18 11.43
CA GLY A 366 -22.01 -22.48 10.89
C GLY A 366 -20.82 -23.10 10.17
N GLY A 367 -20.90 -24.39 9.90
CA GLY A 367 -19.82 -25.14 9.24
C GLY A 367 -18.74 -25.65 10.17
N SER A 368 -17.67 -26.18 9.59
CA SER A 368 -16.55 -26.76 10.36
C SER A 368 -15.24 -26.71 9.59
N VAL A 369 -14.11 -26.61 10.31
CA VAL A 369 -12.75 -26.75 9.77
C VAL A 369 -12.15 -28.05 10.33
N LYS A 370 -11.68 -28.91 9.44
CA LYS A 370 -11.04 -30.19 9.77
C LYS A 370 -9.61 -30.23 9.29
N TRP A 371 -8.72 -30.85 10.04
CA TRP A 371 -7.30 -30.95 9.78
C TRP A 371 -6.83 -32.40 9.62
N GLY A 372 -5.81 -32.60 8.76
CA GLY A 372 -5.23 -33.92 8.52
C GLY A 372 -6.09 -34.84 7.65
N ARG A 373 -5.59 -36.04 7.40
CA ARG A 373 -6.21 -37.06 6.53
C ARG A 373 -7.62 -37.39 7.01
N CYS A 374 -8.62 -37.14 6.18
CA CYS A 374 -10.04 -37.36 6.49
C CYS A 374 -10.54 -36.66 7.77
N GLY A 375 -9.89 -35.58 8.23
CA GLY A 375 -10.26 -34.90 9.47
C GLY A 375 -9.88 -35.65 10.74
N SER A 376 -8.89 -36.56 10.69
CA SER A 376 -8.46 -37.40 11.80
C SER A 376 -7.51 -36.70 12.78
N ARG A 377 -6.96 -35.53 12.42
CA ARG A 377 -6.07 -34.74 13.29
C ARG A 377 -6.77 -33.52 13.87
N ASP A 378 -6.50 -33.24 15.15
CA ASP A 378 -6.81 -31.94 15.74
C ASP A 378 -5.85 -30.89 15.15
N ARG A 379 -6.30 -29.65 14.96
CA ARG A 379 -5.47 -28.51 14.57
C ARG A 379 -4.21 -28.37 15.44
N ARG A 380 -4.28 -28.76 16.70
CA ARG A 380 -3.15 -28.71 17.64
C ARG A 380 -2.01 -29.67 17.27
N GLU A 381 -2.28 -30.67 16.44
CA GLU A 381 -1.28 -31.63 15.96
C GLU A 381 -0.55 -31.11 14.71
N ILE A 382 -1.14 -30.12 13.99
CA ILE A 382 -0.52 -29.49 12.84
C ILE A 382 -0.02 -28.12 13.25
N ARG A 383 1.28 -27.86 13.08
CA ARG A 383 1.89 -26.56 13.38
C ARG A 383 1.46 -25.55 12.34
N THR A 384 0.58 -24.63 12.72
CA THR A 384 0.03 -23.60 11.85
C THR A 384 0.47 -22.22 12.28
N GLN A 385 0.78 -21.34 11.31
CA GLN A 385 1.13 -19.93 11.56
C GLN A 385 0.40 -18.99 10.59
N MET A 386 0.28 -17.73 10.98
CA MET A 386 -0.32 -16.68 10.15
C MET A 386 0.62 -15.48 10.04
N ILE A 387 0.79 -15.00 8.82
CA ILE A 387 1.42 -13.72 8.50
C ILE A 387 0.28 -12.74 8.26
N PHE A 388 0.19 -11.70 9.10
CA PHE A 388 -0.89 -10.71 9.05
C PHE A 388 -0.62 -9.63 8.00
N GLN A 389 -1.69 -9.05 7.46
CA GLN A 389 -1.70 -8.02 6.42
C GLN A 389 -0.81 -6.81 6.77
N ASP A 390 -0.83 -6.35 8.00
CA ASP A 390 -0.01 -5.23 8.46
C ASP A 390 0.99 -5.72 9.51
N SER A 391 2.22 -5.97 9.06
CA SER A 391 3.32 -6.37 9.94
C SER A 391 3.69 -5.29 10.95
N ALA A 392 3.44 -4.00 10.66
CA ALA A 392 3.76 -2.91 11.55
C ALA A 392 2.81 -2.88 12.76
N SER A 393 1.51 -3.08 12.55
CA SER A 393 0.53 -3.16 13.64
C SER A 393 0.56 -4.49 14.38
N ALA A 394 1.08 -5.56 13.74
CA ALA A 394 1.21 -6.88 14.33
C ALA A 394 2.41 -7.01 15.28
N PHE A 395 3.32 -6.04 15.29
CA PHE A 395 4.50 -6.04 16.15
C PHE A 395 4.31 -5.14 17.37
N ASN A 396 4.79 -5.60 18.53
CA ASN A 396 4.91 -4.72 19.69
C ASN A 396 6.05 -3.72 19.45
N PRO A 397 5.77 -2.38 19.40
CA PRO A 397 6.79 -1.39 19.08
C PRO A 397 7.88 -1.23 20.16
N ARG A 398 7.70 -1.86 21.34
CA ARG A 398 8.66 -1.85 22.43
C ARG A 398 9.59 -3.06 22.47
N MET A 399 9.40 -4.01 21.56
CA MET A 399 10.23 -5.22 21.43
C MET A 399 11.22 -5.03 20.28
N THR A 400 12.41 -5.59 20.44
CA THR A 400 13.41 -5.67 19.38
C THR A 400 13.02 -6.71 18.33
N ILE A 401 13.65 -6.70 17.16
CA ILE A 401 13.45 -7.70 16.11
C ILE A 401 13.75 -9.12 16.63
N GLU A 402 14.82 -9.29 17.44
CA GLU A 402 15.12 -10.59 18.09
C GLU A 402 13.96 -11.06 18.97
N GLU A 403 13.46 -10.18 19.84
CA GLU A 403 12.36 -10.50 20.74
C GLU A 403 11.08 -10.86 19.99
N ILE A 404 10.74 -10.13 18.93
CA ILE A 404 9.57 -10.37 18.08
C ILE A 404 9.67 -11.72 17.39
N ILE A 405 10.82 -12.04 16.78
CA ILE A 405 11.02 -13.31 16.07
C ILE A 405 11.00 -14.47 17.08
N SER A 406 11.61 -14.31 18.26
CA SER A 406 11.68 -15.36 19.27
C SER A 406 10.38 -15.55 20.08
N GLU A 407 9.45 -14.59 20.05
CA GLU A 407 8.22 -14.58 20.85
C GLU A 407 7.43 -15.91 20.81
N PRO A 408 7.20 -16.56 19.65
CA PRO A 408 6.47 -17.84 19.59
C PRO A 408 7.16 -18.96 20.39
N LEU A 409 8.49 -18.99 20.40
CA LEU A 409 9.24 -19.98 21.20
C LEU A 409 9.18 -19.67 22.70
N VAL A 410 9.15 -18.37 23.07
CA VAL A 410 9.00 -17.94 24.46
C VAL A 410 7.63 -18.35 24.99
N ILE A 411 6.56 -18.12 24.21
CA ILE A 411 5.18 -18.50 24.58
C ILE A 411 5.06 -20.02 24.70
N ALA A 412 5.67 -20.76 23.77
CA ALA A 412 5.68 -22.23 23.79
C ALA A 412 6.63 -22.83 24.86
N ARG A 413 7.42 -22.00 25.54
CA ARG A 413 8.44 -22.39 26.51
C ARG A 413 9.48 -23.40 25.96
N VAL A 414 9.85 -23.23 24.70
CA VAL A 414 10.81 -24.08 23.99
C VAL A 414 12.20 -23.46 24.07
N GLY A 415 13.18 -24.23 24.49
CA GLY A 415 14.60 -23.90 24.51
C GLY A 415 15.03 -22.87 25.56
N SER A 416 16.31 -22.79 25.83
CA SER A 416 16.97 -21.75 26.62
C SER A 416 17.02 -20.41 25.84
N ARG A 417 17.43 -19.33 26.48
CA ARG A 417 17.62 -18.03 25.82
C ARG A 417 18.67 -18.11 24.70
N GLU A 418 19.75 -18.84 24.93
CA GLU A 418 20.84 -19.00 23.95
C GLU A 418 20.41 -19.83 22.75
N GLU A 419 19.68 -20.92 22.98
CA GLU A 419 19.11 -21.76 21.91
C GLU A 419 18.11 -20.98 21.06
N ARG A 420 17.24 -20.18 21.68
CA ARG A 420 16.29 -19.32 20.96
C ARG A 420 17.02 -18.27 20.11
N ARG A 421 18.06 -17.62 20.67
CA ARG A 421 18.87 -16.66 19.90
C ARG A 421 19.55 -17.31 18.69
N SER A 422 20.09 -18.52 18.85
CA SER A 422 20.69 -19.27 17.74
C SER A 422 19.67 -19.58 16.64
N LYS A 423 18.44 -19.99 17.02
CA LYS A 423 17.34 -20.20 16.07
C LYS A 423 16.91 -18.92 15.37
N VAL A 424 16.88 -17.78 16.08
CA VAL A 424 16.58 -16.47 15.48
C VAL A 424 17.59 -16.15 14.39
N ILE A 425 18.89 -16.30 14.66
CA ILE A 425 19.95 -16.06 13.66
C ILE A 425 19.77 -16.97 12.44
N GLU A 426 19.47 -18.25 12.66
CA GLU A 426 19.25 -19.21 11.59
C GLU A 426 18.06 -18.82 10.70
N VAL A 427 16.91 -18.46 11.31
CA VAL A 427 15.71 -18.06 10.55
C VAL A 427 15.90 -16.71 9.86
N MET A 428 16.62 -15.75 10.48
CA MET A 428 16.96 -14.48 9.85
C MET A 428 17.76 -14.68 8.57
N LYS A 429 18.75 -15.60 8.58
CA LYS A 429 19.51 -15.95 7.36
C LYS A 429 18.61 -16.53 6.27
N GLN A 430 17.63 -17.37 6.64
CA GLN A 430 16.71 -17.99 5.68
C GLN A 430 15.79 -16.96 5.01
N VAL A 431 15.44 -15.88 5.70
CA VAL A 431 14.62 -14.79 5.14
C VAL A 431 15.46 -13.62 4.61
N HIS A 432 16.78 -13.80 4.46
CA HIS A 432 17.71 -12.77 4.00
C HIS A 432 17.65 -11.47 4.82
N LEU A 433 17.54 -11.59 6.13
CA LEU A 433 17.55 -10.47 7.07
C LEU A 433 18.90 -10.42 7.79
N GLU A 434 19.54 -9.25 7.79
CA GLU A 434 20.86 -9.08 8.37
C GLU A 434 20.84 -9.21 9.91
N GLU A 435 21.82 -9.93 10.46
CA GLU A 435 21.92 -10.21 11.90
C GLU A 435 22.04 -8.93 12.75
N GLN A 436 22.66 -7.87 12.22
CA GLN A 436 22.78 -6.56 12.88
C GLN A 436 21.44 -5.86 13.16
N LEU A 437 20.34 -6.32 12.55
CA LEU A 437 19.00 -5.79 12.79
C LEU A 437 18.34 -6.39 14.04
N MET A 438 18.94 -7.39 14.69
CA MET A 438 18.36 -8.06 15.87
C MET A 438 18.01 -7.10 17.00
N ASP A 439 18.88 -6.12 17.25
CA ASP A 439 18.75 -5.15 18.35
C ASP A 439 17.95 -3.90 17.94
N ARG A 440 17.43 -3.84 16.70
CA ARG A 440 16.60 -2.72 16.22
C ARG A 440 15.14 -2.89 16.61
N TYR A 441 14.43 -1.77 16.69
CA TYR A 441 12.99 -1.75 16.92
C TYR A 441 12.23 -1.72 15.57
N PRO A 442 10.94 -2.11 15.54
CA PRO A 442 10.16 -2.16 14.29
C PRO A 442 10.12 -0.86 13.49
N TYR A 443 10.19 0.30 14.14
CA TYR A 443 10.19 1.61 13.48
C TYR A 443 11.57 2.03 12.93
N ASP A 444 12.64 1.33 13.32
CA ASP A 444 14.01 1.58 12.85
C ASP A 444 14.37 0.79 11.58
N VAL A 445 13.45 -0.06 11.10
CA VAL A 445 13.66 -0.94 9.94
C VAL A 445 12.68 -0.64 8.82
N SER A 446 13.08 -0.90 7.56
CA SER A 446 12.22 -0.68 6.38
C SER A 446 10.99 -1.59 6.37
N GLY A 447 9.99 -1.27 5.53
CA GLY A 447 8.78 -2.09 5.33
C GLY A 447 9.12 -3.52 4.92
N GLY A 448 10.03 -3.70 3.96
CA GLY A 448 10.49 -5.02 3.52
C GLY A 448 11.24 -5.79 4.62
N GLN A 449 12.07 -5.11 5.42
CA GLN A 449 12.74 -5.73 6.56
C GLN A 449 11.74 -6.15 7.65
N ARG A 450 10.71 -5.33 7.93
CA ARG A 450 9.61 -5.72 8.84
C ARG A 450 8.87 -6.94 8.32
N GLN A 451 8.57 -6.98 7.04
CA GLN A 451 7.87 -8.13 6.44
C GLN A 451 8.71 -9.41 6.51
N ARG A 452 10.01 -9.34 6.24
CA ARG A 452 10.93 -10.48 6.42
C ARG A 452 10.98 -10.92 7.88
N ALA A 453 10.95 -10.00 8.85
CA ALA A 453 10.86 -10.34 10.26
C ALA A 453 9.54 -11.01 10.63
N ALA A 454 8.41 -10.61 10.02
CA ALA A 454 7.11 -11.28 10.19
C ALA A 454 7.11 -12.72 9.64
N ILE A 455 7.72 -12.91 8.48
CA ILE A 455 7.94 -14.24 7.91
C ILE A 455 8.84 -15.09 8.82
N ALA A 456 9.96 -14.51 9.31
CA ALA A 456 10.86 -15.18 10.24
C ALA A 456 10.14 -15.62 11.54
N ARG A 457 9.30 -14.74 12.11
CA ARG A 457 8.47 -15.05 13.29
C ARG A 457 7.53 -16.23 13.04
N ALA A 458 6.95 -16.31 11.85
CA ALA A 458 6.10 -17.45 11.49
C ALA A 458 6.90 -18.74 11.31
N LEU A 459 8.09 -18.67 10.72
CA LEU A 459 8.93 -19.83 10.40
C LEU A 459 9.66 -20.44 11.59
N ILE A 460 9.90 -19.67 12.67
CA ILE A 460 10.74 -20.12 13.80
C ILE A 460 10.17 -21.33 14.55
N THR A 461 8.85 -21.55 14.43
CA THR A 461 8.16 -22.71 14.99
C THR A 461 8.16 -23.92 14.05
N GLU A 462 8.80 -23.80 12.88
CA GLU A 462 8.81 -24.83 11.83
C GLU A 462 7.40 -25.30 11.47
N PRO A 463 6.54 -24.41 10.98
CA PRO A 463 5.14 -24.73 10.68
C PRO A 463 5.02 -25.69 9.48
N GLU A 464 3.96 -26.50 9.47
CA GLU A 464 3.55 -27.32 8.33
C GLU A 464 2.59 -26.57 7.40
N PHE A 465 1.93 -25.51 7.94
CA PHE A 465 0.92 -24.74 7.24
C PHE A 465 1.02 -23.25 7.60
N ILE A 466 1.03 -22.39 6.58
CA ILE A 466 1.03 -20.94 6.75
C ILE A 466 -0.14 -20.30 5.99
N ILE A 467 -0.82 -19.33 6.61
CA ILE A 467 -1.69 -18.39 5.91
C ILE A 467 -0.97 -17.04 5.84
N ALA A 468 -0.74 -16.53 4.64
CA ALA A 468 -0.21 -15.20 4.40
C ALA A 468 -1.34 -14.29 3.92
N ASP A 469 -1.81 -13.40 4.80
CA ASP A 469 -2.92 -12.47 4.53
C ASP A 469 -2.34 -11.16 4.00
N GLU A 470 -2.45 -10.93 2.69
CA GLU A 470 -1.93 -9.78 1.96
C GLU A 470 -0.47 -9.40 2.31
N PRO A 471 0.48 -10.35 2.25
CA PRO A 471 1.84 -10.15 2.78
C PRO A 471 2.66 -9.11 2.00
N LEU A 472 2.15 -8.60 0.89
CA LEU A 472 2.87 -7.69 -0.03
C LEU A 472 2.22 -6.32 -0.16
N SER A 473 1.05 -6.08 0.44
CA SER A 473 0.18 -4.93 0.17
C SER A 473 0.79 -3.54 0.51
N SER A 474 1.82 -3.49 1.34
CA SER A 474 2.47 -2.23 1.77
C SER A 474 3.92 -2.09 1.29
N LEU A 475 4.34 -2.94 0.33
CA LEU A 475 5.71 -3.00 -0.15
C LEU A 475 5.82 -2.42 -1.57
N ASP A 476 6.98 -1.84 -1.88
CA ASP A 476 7.32 -1.47 -3.25
C ASP A 476 7.54 -2.70 -4.14
N VAL A 477 7.38 -2.53 -5.44
CA VAL A 477 7.38 -3.62 -6.42
C VAL A 477 8.66 -4.47 -6.40
N PRO A 478 9.89 -3.92 -6.31
CA PRO A 478 11.09 -4.73 -6.17
C PRO A 478 11.11 -5.58 -4.90
N THR A 479 10.74 -5.00 -3.76
CA THR A 479 10.65 -5.74 -2.49
C THR A 479 9.55 -6.82 -2.53
N GLN A 480 8.41 -6.56 -3.20
CA GLN A 480 7.38 -7.57 -3.43
C GLN A 480 7.96 -8.78 -4.17
N ALA A 481 8.69 -8.57 -5.28
CA ALA A 481 9.32 -9.64 -6.04
C ALA A 481 10.28 -10.47 -5.18
N GLU A 482 11.11 -9.82 -4.36
CA GLU A 482 12.02 -10.52 -3.45
C GLU A 482 11.28 -11.37 -2.41
N ILE A 483 10.18 -10.88 -1.84
CA ILE A 483 9.36 -11.65 -0.87
C ILE A 483 8.66 -12.82 -1.57
N VAL A 484 8.17 -12.64 -2.78
CA VAL A 484 7.57 -13.70 -3.59
C VAL A 484 8.57 -14.84 -3.83
N HIS A 485 9.80 -14.51 -4.26
CA HIS A 485 10.86 -15.49 -4.42
C HIS A 485 11.19 -16.20 -3.10
N LEU A 486 11.28 -15.44 -2.01
CA LEU A 486 11.50 -16.02 -0.68
C LEU A 486 10.41 -17.03 -0.30
N LEU A 487 9.14 -16.70 -0.51
CA LEU A 487 8.02 -17.61 -0.19
C LEU A 487 8.06 -18.88 -1.05
N ARG A 488 8.37 -18.79 -2.35
CA ARG A 488 8.55 -19.95 -3.21
C ARG A 488 9.75 -20.82 -2.78
N ASP A 489 10.89 -20.21 -2.53
CA ASP A 489 12.08 -20.88 -2.03
C ASP A 489 11.82 -21.65 -0.73
N LEU A 490 11.07 -21.04 0.20
CA LEU A 490 10.70 -21.68 1.47
C LEU A 490 9.72 -22.84 1.24
N HIS A 491 8.76 -22.68 0.32
CA HIS A 491 7.84 -23.75 -0.07
C HIS A 491 8.61 -24.93 -0.66
N GLU A 492 9.47 -24.71 -1.67
CA GLU A 492 10.24 -25.77 -2.33
C GLU A 492 11.18 -26.52 -1.35
N LYS A 493 11.91 -25.78 -0.50
CA LYS A 493 12.89 -26.34 0.42
C LYS A 493 12.28 -27.11 1.60
N ARG A 494 11.08 -26.69 2.05
CA ARG A 494 10.44 -27.22 3.27
C ARG A 494 9.16 -28.01 3.01
N GLN A 495 8.69 -28.12 1.76
CA GLN A 495 7.39 -28.70 1.41
C GLN A 495 6.26 -28.05 2.24
N LEU A 496 6.34 -26.71 2.40
CA LEU A 496 5.45 -25.94 3.23
C LEU A 496 4.11 -25.73 2.52
N THR A 497 3.00 -26.10 3.14
CA THR A 497 1.67 -25.80 2.61
C THR A 497 1.31 -24.36 2.93
N MET A 498 0.75 -23.62 1.96
CA MET A 498 0.48 -22.19 2.12
C MET A 498 -0.86 -21.77 1.52
N ILE A 499 -1.60 -20.90 2.23
CA ILE A 499 -2.64 -20.07 1.62
C ILE A 499 -2.09 -18.67 1.46
N LEU A 500 -2.05 -18.16 0.23
CA LEU A 500 -1.66 -16.79 -0.10
C LEU A 500 -2.90 -15.98 -0.44
N ILE A 501 -3.27 -15.03 0.40
CA ILE A 501 -4.38 -14.13 0.17
C ILE A 501 -3.84 -12.85 -0.48
N SER A 502 -4.38 -12.47 -1.62
CA SER A 502 -4.01 -11.23 -2.30
C SER A 502 -5.15 -10.70 -3.17
N HIS A 503 -5.10 -9.42 -3.48
CA HIS A 503 -5.92 -8.78 -4.52
C HIS A 503 -5.14 -8.59 -5.84
N ASP A 504 -3.84 -8.90 -5.85
CA ASP A 504 -2.97 -8.85 -7.03
C ASP A 504 -3.01 -10.21 -7.75
N ILE A 505 -3.97 -10.34 -8.69
CA ILE A 505 -4.19 -11.57 -9.44
C ILE A 505 -2.95 -11.99 -10.25
N PRO A 506 -2.27 -11.12 -11.02
CA PRO A 506 -1.07 -11.48 -11.76
C PRO A 506 0.05 -12.08 -10.90
N MET A 507 0.25 -11.54 -9.70
CA MET A 507 1.23 -12.07 -8.77
C MET A 507 0.83 -13.46 -8.26
N VAL A 508 -0.46 -13.65 -7.91
CA VAL A 508 -0.99 -14.94 -7.43
C VAL A 508 -0.88 -16.01 -8.50
N GLU A 509 -1.20 -15.69 -9.76
CA GLU A 509 -1.05 -16.60 -10.92
C GLU A 509 0.40 -17.08 -11.11
N HIS A 510 1.36 -16.24 -10.72
CA HIS A 510 2.78 -16.58 -10.86
C HIS A 510 3.33 -17.43 -9.70
N VAL A 511 2.73 -17.33 -8.52
CA VAL A 511 3.25 -17.93 -7.28
C VAL A 511 2.53 -19.21 -6.88
N CYS A 512 1.21 -19.27 -7.13
CA CYS A 512 0.34 -20.29 -6.58
C CYS A 512 0.15 -21.46 -7.54
N ASP A 513 0.04 -22.66 -6.98
CA ASP A 513 -0.24 -23.90 -7.75
C ASP A 513 -1.73 -23.96 -8.15
N ARG A 514 -2.60 -23.39 -7.32
CA ARG A 514 -4.06 -23.34 -7.53
C ARG A 514 -4.61 -22.02 -7.02
N ILE A 515 -5.62 -21.48 -7.71
CA ILE A 515 -6.27 -20.22 -7.36
C ILE A 515 -7.77 -20.45 -7.16
N VAL A 516 -8.31 -19.85 -6.10
CA VAL A 516 -9.73 -19.85 -5.77
C VAL A 516 -10.21 -18.41 -5.62
N SER A 517 -11.25 -18.03 -6.39
CA SER A 517 -11.92 -16.72 -6.25
C SER A 517 -13.05 -16.79 -5.24
N MET A 518 -13.17 -15.74 -4.41
CA MET A 518 -14.29 -15.55 -3.48
C MET A 518 -15.38 -14.62 -4.03
N ASP A 519 -15.25 -14.17 -5.27
CA ASP A 519 -16.23 -13.25 -5.89
C ASP A 519 -17.39 -13.98 -6.60
N GLU A 520 -17.41 -15.32 -6.57
CA GLU A 520 -18.45 -16.18 -7.14
C GLU A 520 -19.45 -16.67 -6.09
#